data_57f8f2158ee5e406f639568f06edf345
#
_entry.id   57f8f2158ee5e406f639568f06edf345
#
_cell.length_a   1.000
_cell.length_b   1.000
_cell.length_c   1.000
_cell.angle_alpha   90.00
_cell.angle_beta   90.00
_cell.angle_gamma   90.00
#
_symmetry.space_group_name_H-M   'P 1'
#
loop_
_entity.id
_entity.type
_entity.pdbx_description
1 polymer ?
#
loop_
_entity_poly.entity_id
_entity_poly.type
_entity_poly.pdbx_seq_one_letter_code
_entity_poly.pdbx_strand_id
1 'polypeptide(L)'
;KEILLINQAEQKGTFRTLTKCQACGKCGLGASRFAAIHPDGSIYACQELTSNDEKCQVFRIGDIYAGVDDAKRKRLMDWYDGAKTTGDHCEQCLYNRVCDGDCVANNYLITGSINTIPAVTCWWRRLLLDSAVRVMSVLGDEENELFQETWARLVR
;
A
#
# COMPACT_ATOMS: atom_id res chain seq x y z
N LYS A 1 -21.64 -13.53 4.78
CA LYS A 1 -20.16 -13.55 4.52
C LYS A 1 -19.68 -12.24 3.89
N GLU A 2 -20.45 -11.65 2.98
CA GLU A 2 -20.11 -10.40 2.27
C GLU A 2 -20.21 -9.18 3.19
N ILE A 3 -21.23 -9.09 4.02
CA ILE A 3 -21.38 -8.06 5.06
C ILE A 3 -20.20 -8.08 6.05
N LEU A 4 -19.62 -9.27 6.32
CA LEU A 4 -18.49 -9.41 7.23
C LEU A 4 -17.22 -8.76 6.65
N LEU A 5 -17.04 -8.82 5.33
CA LEU A 5 -15.91 -8.16 4.63
C LEU A 5 -16.03 -6.65 4.66
N ILE A 6 -17.25 -6.11 4.52
CA ILE A 6 -17.50 -4.67 4.61
C ILE A 6 -17.30 -4.17 6.04
N ASN A 7 -17.84 -4.87 7.05
CA ASN A 7 -17.64 -4.53 8.47
C ASN A 7 -16.16 -4.63 8.89
N GLN A 8 -15.42 -5.62 8.38
CA GLN A 8 -13.97 -5.69 8.60
C GLN A 8 -13.23 -4.57 7.88
N ALA A 9 -13.70 -4.14 6.73
CA ALA A 9 -13.18 -3.00 6.00
C ALA A 9 -13.42 -1.69 6.77
N GLU A 10 -14.60 -1.49 7.35
CA GLU A 10 -14.93 -0.32 8.18
C GLU A 10 -14.09 -0.24 9.46
N GLN A 11 -14.01 -1.34 10.22
CA GLN A 11 -13.28 -1.38 11.49
C GLN A 11 -11.77 -1.18 11.35
N LYS A 12 -11.20 -1.50 10.20
CA LYS A 12 -9.75 -1.40 9.95
C LYS A 12 -9.35 -0.23 9.05
N GLY A 13 -10.28 0.61 8.64
CA GLY A 13 -10.02 1.65 7.64
C GLY A 13 -9.66 1.06 6.27
N THR A 14 -10.01 -0.20 6.02
CA THR A 14 -9.50 -1.03 4.91
C THR A 14 -10.13 -0.66 3.57
N PHE A 15 -11.26 0.04 3.56
CA PHE A 15 -11.78 0.61 2.31
C PHE A 15 -10.80 1.66 1.75
N ARG A 16 -10.06 2.34 2.62
CA ARG A 16 -8.96 3.22 2.23
C ARG A 16 -7.71 2.45 1.77
N THR A 17 -7.49 1.23 2.26
CA THR A 17 -6.37 0.38 1.83
C THR A 17 -6.63 -0.35 0.51
N LEU A 18 -7.87 -0.51 0.08
CA LEU A 18 -8.18 -0.99 -1.27
C LEU A 18 -7.90 0.09 -2.33
N THR A 19 -7.97 1.36 -1.96
CA THR A 19 -7.86 2.48 -2.89
C THR A 19 -6.61 3.33 -2.74
N LYS A 20 -5.93 3.30 -1.62
CA LYS A 20 -4.60 3.89 -1.35
C LYS A 20 -4.29 3.90 0.14
N CYS A 21 -3.03 3.76 0.51
CA CYS A 21 -2.49 4.27 1.77
C CYS A 21 -2.59 5.81 1.80
N GLN A 22 -3.78 6.34 1.47
CA GLN A 22 -4.01 7.77 1.24
C GLN A 22 -4.41 8.55 2.49
N ALA A 23 -4.63 7.89 3.62
CA ALA A 23 -4.92 8.64 4.86
C ALA A 23 -3.78 9.61 5.26
N CYS A 24 -2.61 9.44 4.67
CA CYS A 24 -1.44 10.32 4.84
C CYS A 24 -0.81 10.77 3.52
N GLY A 25 -1.44 10.51 2.37
CA GLY A 25 -0.98 10.94 1.04
C GLY A 25 0.21 10.16 0.47
N LYS A 26 1.05 9.55 1.31
CA LYS A 26 2.21 8.76 0.90
C LYS A 26 2.40 7.59 1.84
N CYS A 27 2.94 6.47 1.32
CA CYS A 27 3.46 5.36 2.12
C CYS A 27 4.46 5.87 3.16
N GLY A 28 4.55 5.22 4.33
CA GLY A 28 5.47 5.59 5.41
C GLY A 28 6.93 5.70 4.95
N LEU A 29 7.35 4.86 4.01
CA LEU A 29 8.65 4.92 3.34
C LEU A 29 8.86 6.28 2.64
N GLY A 30 7.92 6.68 1.78
CA GLY A 30 7.99 7.94 1.04
C GLY A 30 7.68 9.18 1.87
N ALA A 31 6.97 9.02 3.00
CA ALA A 31 6.61 10.14 3.89
C ALA A 31 7.69 10.45 4.95
N SER A 32 8.75 9.65 5.04
CA SER A 32 9.79 9.76 6.08
C SER A 32 9.27 9.75 7.53
N ARG A 33 8.08 9.20 7.75
CA ARG A 33 7.40 9.20 9.06
C ARG A 33 7.49 7.88 9.80
N PHE A 34 8.18 6.91 9.20
CA PHE A 34 8.26 5.56 9.71
C PHE A 34 9.72 5.14 9.90
N ALA A 35 9.97 4.39 10.94
CA ALA A 35 11.22 3.69 11.17
C ALA A 35 10.92 2.36 11.88
N ALA A 36 11.53 1.29 11.41
CA ALA A 36 11.48 -0.02 12.05
C ALA A 36 12.86 -0.36 12.59
N ILE A 37 12.92 -0.89 13.80
CA ILE A 37 14.16 -1.28 14.45
C ILE A 37 14.26 -2.81 14.39
N HIS A 38 15.33 -3.31 13.79
CA HIS A 38 15.67 -4.72 13.79
C HIS A 38 16.31 -5.12 15.14
N PRO A 39 16.21 -6.39 15.58
CA PRO A 39 16.78 -6.85 16.88
C PRO A 39 18.27 -6.57 17.06
N ASP A 40 19.06 -6.46 15.98
CA ASP A 40 20.48 -6.10 16.04
C ASP A 40 20.74 -4.60 16.22
N GLY A 41 19.68 -3.79 16.34
CA GLY A 41 19.77 -2.34 16.48
C GLY A 41 19.76 -1.56 15.17
N SER A 42 19.76 -2.22 14.01
CA SER A 42 19.66 -1.54 12.71
C SER A 42 18.29 -0.88 12.53
N ILE A 43 18.27 0.31 11.92
CA ILE A 43 17.05 1.07 11.65
C ILE A 43 16.76 1.03 10.16
N TYR A 44 15.53 0.65 9.81
CA TYR A 44 15.03 0.53 8.43
C TYR A 44 13.88 1.51 8.16
N ALA A 45 13.76 1.95 6.93
CA ALA A 45 12.71 2.90 6.50
C ALA A 45 11.32 2.25 6.36
N CYS A 46 11.22 0.92 6.39
CA CYS A 46 9.97 0.18 6.24
C CYS A 46 10.00 -1.12 7.06
N GLN A 47 8.92 -1.45 7.75
CA GLN A 47 8.81 -2.66 8.54
C GLN A 47 8.89 -3.94 7.71
N GLU A 48 8.31 -3.94 6.51
CA GLU A 48 8.30 -5.08 5.59
C GLU A 48 9.68 -5.37 4.99
N LEU A 49 10.59 -4.39 5.06
CA LEU A 49 11.95 -4.48 4.52
C LEU A 49 12.99 -4.52 5.64
N THR A 50 12.55 -4.83 6.87
CA THR A 50 13.43 -4.98 8.04
C THR A 50 13.99 -6.40 8.05
N SER A 51 15.13 -6.58 7.36
CA SER A 51 15.80 -7.87 7.24
C SER A 51 17.30 -7.70 7.01
N ASN A 52 18.08 -8.67 7.48
CA ASN A 52 19.52 -8.75 7.22
C ASN A 52 19.86 -9.26 5.81
N ASP A 53 18.86 -9.61 5.00
CA ASP A 53 19.07 -9.94 3.59
C ASP A 53 19.76 -8.79 2.86
N GLU A 54 20.72 -9.12 2.01
CA GLU A 54 21.50 -8.14 1.24
C GLU A 54 20.61 -7.17 0.46
N LYS A 55 19.56 -7.70 -0.17
CA LYS A 55 18.58 -6.90 -0.91
C LYS A 55 17.84 -5.85 -0.06
N CYS A 56 17.67 -6.09 1.25
CA CYS A 56 17.01 -5.17 2.16
C CYS A 56 17.93 -4.08 2.70
N GLN A 57 19.26 -4.22 2.57
CA GLN A 57 20.21 -3.26 3.12
C GLN A 57 20.10 -1.86 2.51
N VAL A 58 19.59 -1.74 1.30
CA VAL A 58 19.30 -0.44 0.67
C VAL A 58 18.29 0.40 1.48
N PHE A 59 17.41 -0.26 2.26
CA PHE A 59 16.40 0.38 3.12
C PHE A 59 16.87 0.64 4.55
N ARG A 60 18.09 0.23 4.90
CA ARG A 60 18.70 0.55 6.18
C ARG A 60 19.11 2.00 6.21
N ILE A 61 18.53 2.76 7.14
CA ILE A 61 18.71 4.20 7.28
C ILE A 61 19.51 4.61 8.51
N GLY A 62 20.00 3.66 9.31
CA GLY A 62 20.79 3.96 10.49
C GLY A 62 20.88 2.80 11.48
N ASP A 63 21.23 3.13 12.71
CA ASP A 63 21.19 2.23 13.84
C ASP A 63 20.90 2.97 15.15
N ILE A 64 20.58 2.23 16.22
CA ILE A 64 20.16 2.83 17.51
C ILE A 64 21.28 3.62 18.22
N TYR A 65 22.53 3.44 17.84
CA TYR A 65 23.68 4.13 18.47
C TYR A 65 24.07 5.39 17.70
N ALA A 66 24.10 5.31 16.37
CA ALA A 66 24.46 6.44 15.50
C ALA A 66 23.22 7.29 15.12
N GLY A 67 22.01 6.75 15.32
CA GLY A 67 20.76 7.39 14.90
C GLY A 67 20.45 7.20 13.43
N VAL A 68 19.54 8.00 12.91
CA VAL A 68 19.10 7.95 11.51
C VAL A 68 20.02 8.78 10.64
N ASP A 69 20.48 8.20 9.55
CA ASP A 69 21.21 8.89 8.48
C ASP A 69 20.21 9.61 7.55
N ASP A 70 20.08 10.91 7.74
CA ASP A 70 19.15 11.73 6.97
C ASP A 70 19.49 11.78 5.47
N ALA A 71 20.76 11.62 5.09
CA ALA A 71 21.15 11.56 3.69
C ALA A 71 20.68 10.28 3.02
N LYS A 72 20.80 9.14 3.73
CA LYS A 72 20.23 7.86 3.25
C LYS A 72 18.71 7.93 3.17
N ARG A 73 18.06 8.46 4.21
CA ARG A 73 16.60 8.63 4.24
C ARG A 73 16.14 9.49 3.07
N LYS A 74 16.81 10.62 2.82
CA LYS A 74 16.49 11.49 1.70
C LYS A 74 16.62 10.78 0.34
N ARG A 75 17.70 10.04 0.11
CA ARG A 75 17.88 9.27 -1.14
C ARG A 75 16.75 8.25 -1.37
N LEU A 76 16.29 7.59 -0.31
CA LEU A 76 15.15 6.65 -0.41
C LEU A 76 13.85 7.39 -0.75
N MET A 77 13.62 8.57 -0.17
CA MET A 77 12.46 9.40 -0.50
C MET A 77 12.49 9.85 -1.95
N ASP A 78 13.64 10.36 -2.40
CA ASP A 78 13.84 10.82 -3.78
C ASP A 78 13.62 9.64 -4.77
N TRP A 79 14.13 8.45 -4.44
CA TRP A 79 13.89 7.24 -5.22
C TRP A 79 12.40 6.87 -5.27
N TYR A 80 11.70 6.89 -4.13
CA TYR A 80 10.27 6.63 -4.04
C TYR A 80 9.44 7.67 -4.82
N ASP A 81 9.75 8.95 -4.69
CA ASP A 81 9.04 10.03 -5.38
C ASP A 81 9.24 10.00 -6.90
N GLY A 82 10.39 9.55 -7.36
CA GLY A 82 10.69 9.32 -8.77
C GLY A 82 10.05 8.04 -9.36
N ALA A 83 9.54 7.17 -8.49
CA ALA A 83 9.00 5.90 -8.90
C ALA A 83 7.61 6.05 -9.53
N LYS A 84 7.46 5.54 -10.74
CA LYS A 84 6.15 5.31 -11.38
C LYS A 84 5.88 3.81 -11.34
N THR A 85 5.03 3.40 -10.41
CA THR A 85 4.66 1.99 -10.31
C THR A 85 3.79 1.60 -11.51
N THR A 86 4.29 0.68 -12.32
CA THR A 86 3.61 0.17 -13.51
C THR A 86 3.59 -1.35 -13.49
N GLY A 87 2.52 -1.91 -13.99
CA GLY A 87 2.40 -3.34 -14.29
C GLY A 87 2.03 -3.54 -15.75
N ASP A 88 2.07 -4.77 -16.20
CA ASP A 88 1.64 -5.13 -17.53
C ASP A 88 0.20 -4.70 -17.75
N HIS A 89 -0.06 -3.98 -18.82
CA HIS A 89 -1.39 -3.50 -19.22
C HIS A 89 -2.05 -2.47 -18.26
N CYS A 90 -1.31 -1.78 -17.42
CA CYS A 90 -1.87 -0.74 -16.53
C CYS A 90 -2.64 0.33 -17.30
N GLU A 91 -2.14 0.77 -18.44
CA GLU A 91 -2.78 1.81 -19.27
C GLU A 91 -4.17 1.40 -19.78
N GLN A 92 -4.39 0.11 -19.99
CA GLN A 92 -5.65 -0.46 -20.48
C GLN A 92 -6.51 -1.02 -19.34
N CYS A 93 -6.05 -0.94 -18.11
CA CYS A 93 -6.74 -1.51 -16.97
C CYS A 93 -7.92 -0.63 -16.54
N LEU A 94 -9.10 -1.25 -16.38
CA LEU A 94 -10.31 -0.58 -15.89
C LEU A 94 -10.07 0.12 -14.54
N TYR A 95 -9.20 -0.45 -13.71
CA TYR A 95 -8.90 0.03 -12.35
C TYR A 95 -7.70 0.96 -12.27
N ASN A 96 -7.10 1.36 -13.38
CA ASN A 96 -5.89 2.19 -13.40
C ASN A 96 -6.00 3.46 -12.54
N ARG A 97 -7.19 4.09 -12.53
CA ARG A 97 -7.43 5.33 -11.78
C ARG A 97 -7.57 5.16 -10.26
N VAL A 98 -7.89 3.96 -9.81
CA VAL A 98 -8.14 3.64 -8.40
C VAL A 98 -7.09 2.68 -7.82
N CYS A 99 -6.32 2.02 -8.66
CA CYS A 99 -5.23 1.14 -8.27
C CYS A 99 -3.96 1.96 -8.04
N ASP A 100 -3.35 1.80 -6.87
CA ASP A 100 -2.10 2.48 -6.48
C ASP A 100 -0.84 1.64 -6.73
N GLY A 101 -0.99 0.48 -7.36
CA GLY A 101 0.13 -0.39 -7.70
C GLY A 101 0.68 -1.23 -6.55
N ASP A 102 -0.07 -1.31 -5.44
CA ASP A 102 0.26 -2.08 -4.24
C ASP A 102 1.43 -1.54 -3.39
N CYS A 103 1.83 -2.32 -2.40
CA CYS A 103 2.91 -1.99 -1.49
C CYS A 103 4.27 -2.06 -2.20
N VAL A 104 5.02 -0.97 -2.18
CA VAL A 104 6.36 -0.92 -2.80
C VAL A 104 7.32 -1.94 -2.21
N ALA A 105 7.16 -2.32 -0.92
CA ALA A 105 7.96 -3.36 -0.30
C ALA A 105 7.67 -4.73 -0.95
N ASN A 106 6.39 -5.08 -1.15
CA ASN A 106 6.01 -6.31 -1.84
C ASN A 106 6.54 -6.33 -3.27
N ASN A 107 6.39 -5.22 -3.99
CA ASN A 107 6.93 -5.09 -5.34
C ASN A 107 8.43 -5.36 -5.36
N TYR A 108 9.17 -4.71 -4.47
CA TYR A 108 10.61 -4.86 -4.37
C TYR A 108 11.05 -6.28 -3.97
N LEU A 109 10.40 -6.87 -2.96
CA LEU A 109 10.77 -8.22 -2.49
C LEU A 109 10.57 -9.29 -3.56
N ILE A 110 9.56 -9.13 -4.42
CA ILE A 110 9.22 -10.09 -5.46
C ILE A 110 10.02 -9.84 -6.74
N THR A 111 10.14 -8.56 -7.17
CA THR A 111 10.69 -8.21 -8.49
C THR A 111 12.10 -7.60 -8.45
N GLY A 112 12.57 -7.19 -7.27
CA GLY A 112 13.79 -6.38 -7.12
C GLY A 112 13.60 -4.90 -7.49
N SER A 113 12.37 -4.47 -7.81
CA SER A 113 12.05 -3.11 -8.25
C SER A 113 10.85 -2.55 -7.50
N ILE A 114 10.94 -1.31 -7.02
CA ILE A 114 9.80 -0.60 -6.43
C ILE A 114 8.77 -0.16 -7.49
N ASN A 115 9.14 -0.17 -8.76
CA ASN A 115 8.35 0.34 -9.88
C ASN A 115 7.56 -0.74 -10.59
N THR A 116 7.83 -2.01 -10.31
CA THR A 116 7.23 -3.13 -11.04
C THR A 116 6.22 -3.85 -10.17
N ILE A 117 4.97 -3.87 -10.59
CA ILE A 117 3.91 -4.63 -9.91
C ILE A 117 4.04 -6.10 -10.34
N PRO A 118 4.20 -7.05 -9.39
CA PRO A 118 4.18 -8.47 -9.74
C PRO A 118 2.83 -8.88 -10.35
N ALA A 119 2.85 -9.77 -11.34
CA ALA A 119 1.64 -10.24 -12.00
C ALA A 119 0.62 -10.84 -11.02
N VAL A 120 1.09 -11.58 -10.02
CA VAL A 120 0.24 -12.17 -8.96
C VAL A 120 -0.44 -11.08 -8.13
N THR A 121 0.27 -10.01 -7.79
CA THR A 121 -0.29 -8.86 -7.06
C THR A 121 -1.34 -8.14 -7.90
N CYS A 122 -1.04 -7.91 -9.20
CA CYS A 122 -1.98 -7.31 -10.13
C CYS A 122 -3.27 -8.13 -10.24
N TRP A 123 -3.16 -9.46 -10.41
CA TRP A 123 -4.30 -10.37 -10.45
C TRP A 123 -5.13 -10.29 -9.16
N TRP A 124 -4.48 -10.33 -8.00
CA TRP A 124 -5.14 -10.27 -6.70
C TRP A 124 -5.88 -8.94 -6.49
N ARG A 125 -5.25 -7.80 -6.84
CA ARG A 125 -5.86 -6.47 -6.78
C ARG A 125 -7.09 -6.36 -7.66
N ARG A 126 -7.04 -6.87 -8.86
CA ARG A 126 -8.21 -6.89 -9.77
C ARG A 126 -9.34 -7.72 -9.19
N LEU A 127 -9.06 -8.91 -8.66
CA LEU A 127 -10.06 -9.76 -8.01
C LEU A 127 -10.74 -9.05 -6.83
N LEU A 128 -9.96 -8.36 -5.99
CA LEU A 128 -10.52 -7.60 -4.86
C LEU A 128 -11.39 -6.43 -5.32
N LEU A 129 -10.96 -5.69 -6.33
CA LEU A 129 -11.72 -4.56 -6.87
C LEU A 129 -13.00 -5.02 -7.58
N ASP A 130 -12.95 -6.08 -8.37
CA ASP A 130 -14.13 -6.70 -8.97
C ASP A 130 -15.14 -7.14 -7.90
N SER A 131 -14.65 -7.79 -6.84
CA SER A 131 -15.50 -8.24 -5.73
C SER A 131 -16.11 -7.06 -4.97
N ALA A 132 -15.34 -6.01 -4.72
CA ALA A 132 -15.83 -4.80 -4.07
C ALA A 132 -16.94 -4.12 -4.88
N VAL A 133 -16.74 -3.95 -6.19
CA VAL A 133 -17.75 -3.36 -7.08
C VAL A 133 -19.03 -4.17 -7.09
N ARG A 134 -18.95 -5.50 -7.16
CA ARG A 134 -20.13 -6.38 -7.08
C ARG A 134 -20.90 -6.20 -5.78
N VAL A 135 -20.21 -6.24 -4.65
CA VAL A 135 -20.85 -6.09 -3.34
C VAL A 135 -21.52 -4.73 -3.22
N MET A 136 -20.83 -3.66 -3.65
CA MET A 136 -21.38 -2.31 -3.63
C MET A 136 -22.62 -2.17 -4.51
N SER A 137 -22.62 -2.80 -5.69
CA SER A 137 -23.79 -2.81 -6.59
C SER A 137 -25.00 -3.47 -5.93
N VAL A 138 -24.79 -4.68 -5.36
CA VAL A 138 -25.89 -5.40 -4.67
C VAL A 138 -26.46 -4.59 -3.50
N LEU A 139 -25.58 -4.03 -2.64
CA LEU A 139 -26.01 -3.22 -1.50
C LEU A 139 -26.71 -1.92 -1.91
N GLY A 140 -26.31 -1.35 -3.04
CA GLY A 140 -26.98 -0.20 -3.64
C GLY A 140 -28.37 -0.56 -4.16
N ASP A 141 -28.49 -1.68 -4.88
CA ASP A 141 -29.77 -2.16 -5.43
C ASP A 141 -30.76 -2.59 -4.33
N GLU A 142 -30.27 -3.12 -3.23
CA GLU A 142 -31.06 -3.50 -2.04
C GLU A 142 -31.41 -2.30 -1.15
N GLU A 143 -31.01 -1.09 -1.50
CA GLU A 143 -31.19 0.13 -0.70
C GLU A 143 -30.73 -0.03 0.76
N ASN A 144 -29.64 -0.78 0.99
CA ASN A 144 -29.13 -1.10 2.31
C ASN A 144 -28.79 0.16 3.11
N GLU A 145 -29.52 0.43 4.20
CA GLU A 145 -29.40 1.67 4.98
C GLU A 145 -27.98 1.90 5.50
N LEU A 146 -27.35 0.88 6.07
CA LEU A 146 -25.99 0.99 6.61
C LEU A 146 -24.97 1.32 5.51
N PHE A 147 -25.13 0.72 4.33
CA PHE A 147 -24.30 1.04 3.18
C PHE A 147 -24.50 2.48 2.73
N GLN A 148 -25.72 2.95 2.64
CA GLN A 148 -26.05 4.32 2.21
C GLN A 148 -25.47 5.35 3.19
N GLU A 149 -25.61 5.12 4.50
CA GLU A 149 -25.02 6.00 5.52
C GLU A 149 -23.50 6.03 5.45
N THR A 150 -22.87 4.86 5.31
CA THR A 150 -21.41 4.75 5.22
C THR A 150 -20.89 5.41 3.95
N TRP A 151 -21.55 5.19 2.81
CA TRP A 151 -21.19 5.81 1.54
C TRP A 151 -21.30 7.34 1.62
N ALA A 152 -22.39 7.87 2.19
CA ALA A 152 -22.56 9.30 2.36
C ALA A 152 -21.49 9.97 3.22
N ARG A 153 -20.87 9.24 4.16
CA ARG A 153 -19.72 9.74 4.97
C ARG A 153 -18.39 9.71 4.22
N LEU A 154 -18.22 8.76 3.29
CA LEU A 154 -16.98 8.58 2.54
C LEU A 154 -16.84 9.55 1.36
N VAL A 155 -17.97 10.04 0.81
CA VAL A 155 -18.00 10.90 -0.37
C VAL A 155 -17.96 12.41 0.01
N ARG A 156 -18.10 12.74 1.29
CA ARG A 156 -17.92 14.11 1.82
C ARG A 156 -16.45 14.37 2.13
#